data_c3a42777e4dcf30b3961bd5abf0f8414
#
_entry.id   c3a42777e4dcf30b3961bd5abf0f8414
#
_cell.length_a   1.000
_cell.length_b   1.000
_cell.length_c   1.000
_cell.angle_alpha   90.00
_cell.angle_beta   90.00
_cell.angle_gamma   90.00
#
_symmetry.space_group_name_H-M   'P 1'
#
loop_
_entity.id
_entity.type
_entity.pdbx_description
1 polymer ?
#
loop_
_entity_poly.entity_id
_entity_poly.type
_entity_poly.pdbx_seq_one_letter_code
_entity_poly.pdbx_strand_id
1 'polypeptide(L)'
;MTVQDVDRVSFVQEWEEWHRQKEAVLSGPHGFLAITGLHWLGAEPERFEDAPGAWSSTAEGVVVTLDEGEELTIEGEPVRGRYDFGVIAERDSVYAGWGDAVIEVAKRGGQDIVRPRHPDNPLRTSFTRTPAYAPDPRWVVAGRFLPFDASRPVTVGAAVEGLEHVYDSPGQVEFELDGVRHRLTAFNGRGPGALMVLFTDRTSGVTTYAANRSLQIAAPDASGAVTIDFNRAGNLPCAYTDLATCPLPPTENRLTVAVEAGERIPLERGGAG
;
A
#
# COMPACT_ATOMS: atom_id res chain seq x y z
N MET A 1 -21.33 3.62 34.13
CA MET A 1 -20.30 3.22 33.14
C MET A 1 -19.64 1.99 33.73
N THR A 2 -19.80 0.84 33.11
CA THR A 2 -19.23 -0.43 33.56
C THR A 2 -17.77 -0.55 33.09
N VAL A 3 -16.98 -1.48 33.62
CA VAL A 3 -15.61 -1.75 33.16
C VAL A 3 -15.60 -2.10 31.66
N GLN A 4 -16.61 -2.88 31.20
CA GLN A 4 -16.78 -3.23 29.76
C GLN A 4 -17.07 -2.00 28.89
N ASP A 5 -17.79 -0.99 29.43
CA ASP A 5 -18.04 0.26 28.69
C ASP A 5 -16.76 1.09 28.55
N VAL A 6 -15.89 1.10 29.56
CA VAL A 6 -14.59 1.80 29.52
C VAL A 6 -13.66 1.13 28.53
N ASP A 7 -13.56 -0.20 28.54
CA ASP A 7 -12.73 -0.96 27.62
C ASP A 7 -13.18 -0.75 26.16
N ARG A 8 -14.49 -0.69 25.91
CA ARG A 8 -15.02 -0.44 24.58
C ARG A 8 -14.75 1.00 24.10
N VAL A 9 -14.84 1.99 24.98
CA VAL A 9 -14.53 3.40 24.65
C VAL A 9 -13.05 3.53 24.29
N SER A 10 -12.15 2.93 25.09
CA SER A 10 -10.71 2.92 24.80
C SER A 10 -10.40 2.25 23.45
N PHE A 11 -11.00 1.10 23.16
CA PHE A 11 -10.83 0.38 21.89
C PHE A 11 -11.24 1.25 20.69
N VAL A 12 -12.39 1.93 20.77
CA VAL A 12 -12.85 2.83 19.69
C VAL A 12 -11.88 3.99 19.50
N GLN A 13 -11.44 4.62 20.60
CA GLN A 13 -10.49 5.75 20.54
C GLN A 13 -9.13 5.34 19.95
N GLU A 14 -8.61 4.18 20.31
CA GLU A 14 -7.36 3.65 19.74
C GLU A 14 -7.51 3.36 18.25
N TRP A 15 -8.65 2.85 17.82
CA TRP A 15 -8.93 2.62 16.41
C TRP A 15 -9.06 3.94 15.65
N GLU A 16 -9.78 4.91 16.17
CA GLU A 16 -9.94 6.24 15.55
C GLU A 16 -8.61 6.96 15.39
N GLU A 17 -7.74 6.87 16.39
CA GLU A 17 -6.37 7.42 16.32
C GLU A 17 -5.55 6.74 15.24
N TRP A 18 -5.55 5.39 15.19
CA TRP A 18 -4.88 4.63 14.14
C TRP A 18 -5.39 5.00 12.75
N HIS A 19 -6.72 5.08 12.58
CA HIS A 19 -7.34 5.39 11.29
C HIS A 19 -6.99 6.81 10.83
N ARG A 20 -7.04 7.79 11.73
CA ARG A 20 -6.64 9.17 11.47
C ARG A 20 -5.17 9.28 11.07
N GLN A 21 -4.27 8.55 11.74
CA GLN A 21 -2.85 8.51 11.37
C GLN A 21 -2.63 7.91 9.98
N LYS A 22 -3.35 6.84 9.65
CA LYS A 22 -3.31 6.22 8.33
C LYS A 22 -3.78 7.19 7.24
N GLU A 23 -4.89 7.89 7.47
CA GLU A 23 -5.41 8.92 6.55
C GLU A 23 -4.43 10.09 6.40
N ALA A 24 -3.79 10.54 7.47
CA ALA A 24 -2.80 11.60 7.42
C ALA A 24 -1.57 11.22 6.55
N VAL A 25 -1.13 9.97 6.60
CA VAL A 25 -0.07 9.47 5.71
C VAL A 25 -0.55 9.40 4.26
N LEU A 26 -1.77 8.90 4.04
CA LEU A 26 -2.36 8.76 2.72
C LEU A 26 -2.53 10.12 2.03
N SER A 27 -3.07 11.12 2.75
CA SER A 27 -3.37 12.47 2.28
C SER A 27 -2.26 13.50 2.54
N GLY A 28 -1.10 13.07 3.01
CA GLY A 28 0.06 13.94 3.21
C GLY A 28 0.46 14.68 1.92
N PRO A 29 1.23 15.78 2.00
CA PRO A 29 1.59 16.59 0.82
C PRO A 29 2.15 15.77 -0.34
N HIS A 30 2.89 14.71 -0.05
CA HIS A 30 3.47 13.78 -1.02
C HIS A 30 3.02 12.35 -0.76
N GLY A 31 1.84 12.16 -0.14
CA GLY A 31 1.20 10.87 0.08
C GLY A 31 0.68 10.26 -1.24
N PHE A 32 0.02 9.11 -1.14
CA PHE A 32 -0.49 8.43 -2.33
C PHE A 32 -1.61 9.19 -3.06
N LEU A 33 -2.37 10.03 -2.37
CA LEU A 33 -3.38 10.88 -3.01
C LEU A 33 -2.78 12.07 -3.77
N ALA A 34 -1.49 12.36 -3.59
CA ALA A 34 -0.77 13.41 -4.30
C ALA A 34 -0.23 12.95 -5.65
N ILE A 35 -0.32 11.66 -6.01
CA ILE A 35 0.22 11.13 -7.26
C ILE A 35 -0.53 11.74 -8.45
N THR A 36 0.22 12.33 -9.41
CA THR A 36 -0.31 12.96 -10.63
C THR A 36 -0.12 12.10 -11.87
N GLY A 37 0.89 11.22 -11.89
CA GLY A 37 1.18 10.35 -13.01
C GLY A 37 1.85 9.04 -12.60
N LEU A 38 1.86 8.10 -13.52
CA LEU A 38 2.62 6.84 -13.44
C LEU A 38 3.22 6.58 -14.82
N HIS A 39 4.51 6.79 -14.94
CA HIS A 39 5.24 6.69 -16.20
C HIS A 39 6.24 5.53 -16.17
N TRP A 40 6.09 4.62 -17.10
CA TRP A 40 6.99 3.47 -17.29
C TRP A 40 8.15 3.91 -18.16
N LEU A 41 9.38 3.68 -17.69
CA LEU A 41 10.57 4.11 -18.40
C LEU A 41 11.05 3.07 -19.40
N GLY A 42 11.35 3.54 -20.62
CA GLY A 42 12.05 2.80 -21.65
C GLY A 42 13.51 3.22 -21.79
N ALA A 43 14.22 2.60 -22.73
CA ALA A 43 15.62 2.95 -23.02
C ALA A 43 15.77 4.32 -23.70
N GLU A 44 14.78 4.72 -24.48
CA GLU A 44 14.77 6.04 -25.14
C GLU A 44 14.31 7.11 -24.14
N PRO A 45 14.99 8.28 -24.10
CA PRO A 45 14.58 9.40 -23.26
C PRO A 45 13.19 9.92 -23.63
N GLU A 46 12.29 10.02 -22.63
CA GLU A 46 10.93 10.52 -22.78
C GLU A 46 10.67 11.65 -21.79
N ARG A 47 9.89 12.68 -22.21
CA ARG A 47 9.46 13.80 -21.37
C ARG A 47 8.00 13.61 -20.96
N PHE A 48 7.70 13.95 -19.72
CA PHE A 48 6.37 13.89 -19.14
C PHE A 48 5.92 15.30 -18.73
N GLU A 49 4.64 15.60 -18.89
CA GLU A 49 4.10 16.95 -18.59
C GLU A 49 4.20 17.31 -17.09
N ASP A 50 4.16 16.29 -16.23
CA ASP A 50 4.15 16.42 -14.77
C ASP A 50 5.50 16.05 -14.10
N ALA A 51 6.57 15.96 -14.89
CA ALA A 51 7.93 15.76 -14.40
C ALA A 51 8.96 16.51 -15.26
N PRO A 52 9.96 17.20 -14.68
CA PRO A 52 10.98 17.91 -15.45
C PRO A 52 11.96 16.91 -16.08
N GLY A 53 12.59 17.34 -17.16
CA GLY A 53 13.63 16.56 -17.84
C GLY A 53 13.11 15.46 -18.75
N ALA A 54 14.05 14.82 -19.45
CA ALA A 54 13.83 13.63 -20.24
C ALA A 54 14.36 12.41 -19.46
N TRP A 55 13.53 11.42 -19.27
CA TRP A 55 13.77 10.24 -18.44
C TRP A 55 13.97 8.98 -19.28
N SER A 56 14.90 8.14 -18.88
CA SER A 56 15.12 6.83 -19.50
C SER A 56 15.62 5.82 -18.47
N SER A 57 15.49 4.54 -18.81
CA SER A 57 16.03 3.45 -17.99
C SER A 57 16.66 2.37 -18.90
N THR A 58 17.83 1.91 -18.47
CA THR A 58 18.57 0.81 -19.11
C THR A 58 19.00 -0.20 -18.03
N ALA A 59 19.79 -1.19 -18.42
CA ALA A 59 20.41 -2.10 -17.45
C ALA A 59 21.37 -1.39 -16.48
N GLU A 60 21.84 -0.20 -16.80
CA GLU A 60 22.73 0.63 -15.97
C GLU A 60 21.97 1.47 -14.97
N GLY A 61 20.63 1.57 -15.09
CA GLY A 61 19.75 2.27 -14.19
C GLY A 61 18.96 3.40 -14.83
N VAL A 62 18.36 4.23 -13.98
CA VAL A 62 17.51 5.36 -14.37
C VAL A 62 18.33 6.63 -14.53
N VAL A 63 18.09 7.33 -15.61
CA VAL A 63 18.75 8.61 -15.92
C VAL A 63 17.72 9.67 -16.25
N VAL A 64 17.95 10.89 -15.77
CA VAL A 64 17.26 12.10 -16.21
C VAL A 64 18.23 13.08 -16.87
N THR A 65 17.78 13.74 -17.94
CA THR A 65 18.48 14.88 -18.55
C THR A 65 17.56 16.10 -18.44
N LEU A 66 17.99 17.07 -17.66
CA LEU A 66 17.30 18.34 -17.41
C LEU A 66 17.74 19.37 -18.45
N ASP A 67 16.79 20.14 -18.97
CA ASP A 67 17.08 21.26 -19.86
C ASP A 67 17.61 22.48 -19.08
N GLU A 68 18.06 23.49 -19.82
CA GLU A 68 18.49 24.75 -19.22
C GLU A 68 17.32 25.41 -18.46
N GLY A 69 17.54 25.69 -17.17
CA GLY A 69 16.52 26.24 -16.27
C GLY A 69 15.71 25.19 -15.49
N GLU A 70 15.81 23.91 -15.84
CA GLU A 70 15.24 22.83 -15.03
C GLU A 70 16.22 22.42 -13.93
N GLU A 71 15.67 22.11 -12.75
CA GLU A 71 16.45 21.69 -11.57
C GLU A 71 15.64 20.68 -10.74
N LEU A 72 16.32 19.67 -10.25
CA LEU A 72 15.83 18.77 -9.22
C LEU A 72 16.63 18.97 -7.94
N THR A 73 16.04 18.62 -6.81
CA THR A 73 16.75 18.54 -5.52
C THR A 73 16.83 17.08 -5.09
N ILE A 74 18.05 16.55 -4.93
CA ILE A 74 18.29 15.15 -4.52
C ILE A 74 19.14 15.19 -3.25
N GLU A 75 18.67 14.57 -2.17
CA GLU A 75 19.33 14.58 -0.86
C GLU A 75 19.66 16.00 -0.35
N GLY A 76 18.85 16.98 -0.74
CA GLY A 76 19.03 18.39 -0.35
C GLY A 76 19.95 19.19 -1.28
N GLU A 77 20.57 18.57 -2.27
CA GLU A 77 21.48 19.22 -3.23
C GLU A 77 20.79 19.50 -4.56
N PRO A 78 20.99 20.69 -5.17
CA PRO A 78 20.46 20.99 -6.48
C PRO A 78 21.19 20.23 -7.58
N VAL A 79 20.42 19.65 -8.49
CA VAL A 79 20.92 18.88 -9.65
C VAL A 79 20.42 19.52 -10.93
N ARG A 80 21.32 19.69 -11.90
CA ARG A 80 21.05 20.24 -13.23
C ARG A 80 21.74 19.40 -14.31
N GLY A 81 21.23 19.49 -15.53
CA GLY A 81 21.74 18.70 -16.65
C GLY A 81 21.48 17.21 -16.46
N ARG A 82 22.47 16.37 -16.67
CA ARG A 82 22.32 14.91 -16.58
C ARG A 82 22.56 14.41 -15.15
N TYR A 83 21.62 13.62 -14.65
CA TYR A 83 21.77 12.91 -13.39
C TYR A 83 21.47 11.41 -13.57
N ASP A 84 22.28 10.58 -12.92
CA ASP A 84 22.20 9.12 -12.95
C ASP A 84 21.81 8.60 -11.56
N PHE A 85 20.59 8.03 -11.45
CA PHE A 85 20.10 7.42 -10.21
C PHE A 85 20.69 6.03 -9.98
N GLY A 86 21.35 5.45 -10.99
CA GLY A 86 21.81 4.08 -10.96
C GLY A 86 20.67 3.05 -10.96
N VAL A 87 21.03 1.80 -10.64
CA VAL A 87 20.08 0.69 -10.57
C VAL A 87 19.28 0.75 -9.28
N ILE A 88 17.97 0.85 -9.39
CA ILE A 88 17.04 0.82 -8.26
C ILE A 88 16.65 -0.64 -8.00
N ALA A 89 16.71 -1.09 -6.74
CA ALA A 89 16.29 -2.43 -6.39
C ALA A 89 14.77 -2.59 -6.49
N GLU A 90 14.31 -3.83 -6.70
CA GLU A 90 12.86 -4.11 -6.76
C GLU A 90 12.16 -3.67 -5.48
N ARG A 91 11.07 -2.91 -5.64
CA ARG A 91 10.25 -2.28 -4.59
C ARG A 91 10.89 -1.11 -3.84
N ASP A 92 12.12 -0.76 -4.17
CA ASP A 92 12.75 0.47 -3.66
C ASP A 92 12.31 1.71 -4.42
N SER A 93 12.59 2.86 -3.83
CA SER A 93 12.29 4.18 -4.38
C SER A 93 13.34 5.19 -3.94
N VAL A 94 13.69 6.10 -4.86
CA VAL A 94 14.45 7.32 -4.60
C VAL A 94 13.55 8.51 -4.90
N TYR A 95 13.72 9.59 -4.15
CA TYR A 95 12.87 10.77 -4.28
C TYR A 95 13.69 11.99 -4.66
N ALA A 96 13.23 12.73 -5.67
CA ALA A 96 13.79 14.01 -6.09
C ALA A 96 12.75 15.12 -5.90
N GLY A 97 13.12 16.23 -5.29
CA GLY A 97 12.28 17.41 -5.14
C GLY A 97 12.21 18.20 -6.44
N TRP A 98 11.04 18.76 -6.75
CA TRP A 98 10.81 19.67 -7.88
C TRP A 98 9.78 20.74 -7.50
N GLY A 99 10.25 21.93 -7.12
CA GLY A 99 9.37 22.95 -6.53
C GLY A 99 8.64 22.37 -5.30
N ASP A 100 7.31 22.45 -5.30
CA ASP A 100 6.46 21.85 -4.26
C ASP A 100 6.18 20.36 -4.49
N ALA A 101 6.52 19.83 -5.66
CA ALA A 101 6.34 18.43 -6.02
C ALA A 101 7.52 17.55 -5.60
N VAL A 102 7.28 16.25 -5.57
CA VAL A 102 8.30 15.20 -5.40
C VAL A 102 8.15 14.18 -6.52
N ILE A 103 9.25 13.83 -7.14
CA ILE A 103 9.32 12.79 -8.16
C ILE A 103 9.83 11.49 -7.49
N GLU A 104 8.98 10.49 -7.42
CA GLU A 104 9.38 9.15 -7.00
C GLU A 104 9.95 8.40 -8.21
N VAL A 105 11.19 7.98 -8.12
CA VAL A 105 11.86 7.09 -9.09
C VAL A 105 11.95 5.72 -8.45
N ALA A 106 11.38 4.69 -9.06
CA ALA A 106 11.18 3.42 -8.39
C ALA A 106 11.24 2.23 -9.36
N LYS A 107 11.44 1.02 -8.81
CA LYS A 107 11.31 -0.23 -9.57
C LYS A 107 10.09 -1.02 -9.09
N ARG A 108 9.24 -1.44 -10.04
CA ARG A 108 8.01 -2.20 -9.77
C ARG A 108 7.82 -3.30 -10.81
N GLY A 109 7.84 -4.56 -10.35
CA GLY A 109 7.69 -5.73 -11.21
C GLY A 109 8.76 -5.81 -12.30
N GLY A 110 10.00 -5.51 -11.95
CA GLY A 110 11.15 -5.50 -12.85
C GLY A 110 11.28 -4.26 -13.73
N GLN A 111 10.32 -3.34 -13.73
CA GLN A 111 10.33 -2.14 -14.56
C GLN A 111 10.58 -0.89 -13.70
N ASP A 112 11.35 0.05 -14.25
CA ASP A 112 11.57 1.34 -13.62
C ASP A 112 10.44 2.31 -13.99
N ILE A 113 10.02 3.09 -13.00
CA ILE A 113 8.94 4.07 -13.14
C ILE A 113 9.34 5.42 -12.59
N VAL A 114 8.70 6.45 -13.11
CA VAL A 114 8.64 7.80 -12.54
C VAL A 114 7.20 8.07 -12.13
N ARG A 115 7.02 8.54 -10.89
CA ARG A 115 5.70 8.79 -10.29
C ARG A 115 5.71 10.13 -9.58
N PRO A 116 5.32 11.21 -10.28
CA PRO A 116 5.24 12.53 -9.69
C PRO A 116 4.13 12.62 -8.64
N ARG A 117 4.37 13.45 -7.61
CA ARG A 117 3.44 13.71 -6.51
C ARG A 117 3.40 15.20 -6.25
N HIS A 118 2.24 15.81 -6.42
CA HIS A 118 2.05 17.24 -6.21
C HIS A 118 1.04 17.51 -5.09
N PRO A 119 1.34 18.40 -4.14
CA PRO A 119 0.44 18.68 -3.01
C PRO A 119 -0.92 19.24 -3.45
N ASP A 120 -1.03 19.87 -4.61
CA ASP A 120 -2.28 20.41 -5.13
C ASP A 120 -3.09 19.42 -5.98
N ASN A 121 -2.71 18.12 -6.01
CA ASN A 121 -3.52 17.12 -6.71
C ASN A 121 -4.98 17.18 -6.22
N PRO A 122 -5.98 17.32 -7.12
CA PRO A 122 -7.40 17.39 -6.76
C PRO A 122 -7.87 16.19 -5.91
N LEU A 123 -7.36 14.98 -6.18
CA LEU A 123 -7.68 13.80 -5.38
C LEU A 123 -7.28 13.98 -3.92
N ARG A 124 -6.12 14.61 -3.67
CA ARG A 124 -5.64 14.90 -2.33
C ARG A 124 -6.42 16.05 -1.67
N THR A 125 -6.60 17.15 -2.39
CA THR A 125 -7.19 18.37 -1.81
C THR A 125 -8.68 18.24 -1.55
N SER A 126 -9.38 17.36 -2.28
CA SER A 126 -10.79 17.04 -2.07
C SER A 126 -11.03 15.88 -1.09
N PHE A 127 -9.98 15.16 -0.70
CA PHE A 127 -10.11 14.04 0.23
C PHE A 127 -10.60 14.50 1.60
N THR A 128 -11.62 13.84 2.11
CA THR A 128 -12.19 14.13 3.43
C THR A 128 -11.93 13.01 4.42
N ARG A 129 -12.20 11.79 4.03
CA ARG A 129 -12.01 10.60 4.88
C ARG A 129 -12.19 9.31 4.06
N THR A 130 -11.65 8.21 4.57
CA THR A 130 -11.98 6.87 4.10
C THR A 130 -13.17 6.32 4.88
N PRO A 131 -14.29 5.94 4.22
CA PRO A 131 -15.37 5.26 4.90
C PRO A 131 -14.89 3.96 5.55
N ALA A 132 -15.39 3.66 6.75
CA ALA A 132 -15.08 2.44 7.46
C ALA A 132 -16.32 1.90 8.18
N TYR A 133 -16.28 0.63 8.56
CA TYR A 133 -17.23 0.07 9.51
C TYR A 133 -16.93 0.61 10.92
N ALA A 134 -17.95 0.71 11.76
CA ALA A 134 -17.74 1.00 13.18
C ALA A 134 -16.88 -0.11 13.81
N PRO A 135 -15.83 0.24 14.55
CA PRO A 135 -14.98 -0.77 15.16
C PRO A 135 -15.75 -1.61 16.20
N ASP A 136 -15.59 -2.91 16.11
CA ASP A 136 -16.25 -3.88 16.98
C ASP A 136 -15.23 -4.92 17.45
N PRO A 137 -15.04 -5.12 18.78
CA PRO A 137 -14.11 -6.10 19.32
C PRO A 137 -14.33 -7.54 18.83
N ARG A 138 -15.53 -7.90 18.35
CA ARG A 138 -15.79 -9.22 17.77
C ARG A 138 -14.88 -9.56 16.58
N TRP A 139 -14.36 -8.53 15.92
CA TRP A 139 -13.46 -8.66 14.77
C TRP A 139 -11.98 -8.72 15.15
N VAL A 140 -11.68 -8.78 16.46
CA VAL A 140 -10.34 -9.08 16.99
C VAL A 140 -10.28 -10.58 17.25
N VAL A 141 -9.55 -11.30 16.42
CA VAL A 141 -9.55 -12.76 16.39
C VAL A 141 -8.18 -13.28 16.82
N ALA A 142 -8.18 -14.27 17.69
CA ALA A 142 -6.97 -15.02 18.02
C ALA A 142 -6.61 -15.96 16.85
N GLY A 143 -5.34 -16.00 16.51
CA GLY A 143 -4.81 -16.85 15.46
C GLY A 143 -3.45 -17.44 15.81
N ARG A 144 -2.91 -18.21 14.89
CA ARG A 144 -1.60 -18.82 15.00
C ARG A 144 -0.82 -18.62 13.72
N PHE A 145 0.43 -18.22 13.84
CA PHE A 145 1.38 -18.22 12.74
C PHE A 145 1.93 -19.63 12.55
N LEU A 146 1.93 -20.09 11.32
CA LEU A 146 2.45 -21.38 10.86
C LEU A 146 3.65 -21.09 9.96
N PRO A 147 4.88 -21.08 10.49
CA PRO A 147 6.06 -20.78 9.69
C PRO A 147 6.29 -21.88 8.65
N PHE A 148 6.84 -21.53 7.51
CA PHE A 148 7.44 -22.47 6.59
C PHE A 148 8.85 -22.86 7.08
N ASP A 149 9.36 -24.00 6.64
CA ASP A 149 10.74 -24.43 6.95
C ASP A 149 11.78 -23.43 6.43
N ALA A 150 11.46 -22.74 5.32
CA ALA A 150 12.20 -21.62 4.77
C ALA A 150 11.21 -20.66 4.10
N SER A 151 11.56 -19.37 4.07
CA SER A 151 10.79 -18.36 3.34
C SER A 151 10.63 -18.76 1.87
N ARG A 152 9.44 -18.57 1.30
CA ARG A 152 9.11 -18.97 -0.07
C ARG A 152 8.74 -17.75 -0.91
N PRO A 153 9.28 -17.61 -2.13
CA PRO A 153 8.79 -16.59 -3.04
C PRO A 153 7.35 -16.89 -3.46
N VAL A 154 6.49 -15.90 -3.41
CA VAL A 154 5.10 -15.96 -3.86
C VAL A 154 4.88 -14.86 -4.89
N THR A 155 4.56 -15.26 -6.11
CA THR A 155 4.20 -14.34 -7.18
C THR A 155 2.72 -13.97 -7.06
N VAL A 156 2.42 -12.68 -7.09
CA VAL A 156 1.07 -12.13 -7.09
C VAL A 156 0.92 -11.14 -8.24
N GLY A 157 -0.26 -11.05 -8.80
CA GLY A 157 -0.60 -10.00 -9.76
C GLY A 157 -0.58 -8.61 -9.10
N ALA A 158 -0.72 -7.58 -9.88
CA ALA A 158 -0.85 -6.20 -9.43
C ALA A 158 -2.17 -5.58 -9.88
N ALA A 159 -2.49 -4.40 -9.32
CA ALA A 159 -3.63 -3.59 -9.76
C ALA A 159 -3.45 -3.08 -11.21
N VAL A 160 -2.21 -3.01 -11.69
CA VAL A 160 -1.87 -2.75 -13.10
C VAL A 160 -1.86 -4.08 -13.85
N GLU A 161 -2.63 -4.17 -14.92
CA GLU A 161 -2.75 -5.38 -15.73
C GLU A 161 -1.38 -5.82 -16.31
N GLY A 162 -1.09 -7.11 -16.20
CA GLY A 162 0.16 -7.71 -16.69
C GLY A 162 1.38 -7.48 -15.79
N LEU A 163 1.25 -6.71 -14.71
CA LEU A 163 2.31 -6.53 -13.74
C LEU A 163 2.24 -7.61 -12.65
N GLU A 164 3.38 -8.14 -12.28
CA GLU A 164 3.52 -9.11 -11.19
C GLU A 164 4.52 -8.61 -10.14
N HIS A 165 4.30 -9.02 -8.92
CA HIS A 165 5.23 -8.82 -7.81
C HIS A 165 5.61 -10.15 -7.19
N VAL A 166 6.86 -10.27 -6.74
CA VAL A 166 7.34 -11.42 -5.99
C VAL A 166 7.62 -10.96 -4.56
N TYR A 167 6.95 -11.59 -3.60
CA TYR A 167 7.14 -11.35 -2.18
C TYR A 167 7.58 -12.62 -1.48
N ASP A 168 8.50 -12.46 -0.53
CA ASP A 168 8.88 -13.57 0.35
C ASP A 168 7.80 -13.79 1.40
N SER A 169 7.28 -15.02 1.44
CA SER A 169 6.32 -15.46 2.44
C SER A 169 7.03 -16.29 3.52
N PRO A 170 7.04 -15.83 4.79
CA PRO A 170 7.61 -16.60 5.89
C PRO A 170 6.70 -17.73 6.37
N GLY A 171 5.41 -17.75 6.00
CA GLY A 171 4.44 -18.71 6.48
C GLY A 171 3.00 -18.29 6.25
N GLN A 172 2.10 -18.90 6.99
CA GLN A 172 0.67 -18.64 6.94
C GLN A 172 0.14 -18.24 8.33
N VAL A 173 -0.95 -17.50 8.38
CA VAL A 173 -1.73 -17.28 9.59
C VAL A 173 -2.99 -18.12 9.53
N GLU A 174 -3.25 -18.91 10.59
CA GLU A 174 -4.45 -19.71 10.76
C GLU A 174 -5.30 -19.11 11.87
N PHE A 175 -6.61 -19.04 11.65
CA PHE A 175 -7.58 -18.55 12.62
C PHE A 175 -8.96 -19.15 12.35
N GLU A 176 -9.88 -18.99 13.29
CA GLU A 176 -11.28 -19.35 13.13
C GLU A 176 -12.13 -18.07 13.11
N LEU A 177 -13.04 -17.97 12.16
CA LEU A 177 -13.99 -16.88 12.04
C LEU A 177 -15.35 -17.45 11.63
N ASP A 178 -16.40 -17.12 12.39
CA ASP A 178 -17.76 -17.64 12.23
C ASP A 178 -17.82 -19.19 12.19
N GLY A 179 -17.01 -19.85 13.01
CA GLY A 179 -16.91 -21.30 13.07
C GLY A 179 -16.19 -21.96 11.89
N VAL A 180 -15.63 -21.16 10.99
CA VAL A 180 -14.85 -21.62 9.82
C VAL A 180 -13.37 -21.37 10.06
N ARG A 181 -12.56 -22.40 9.84
CA ARG A 181 -11.10 -22.29 9.89
C ARG A 181 -10.57 -21.74 8.57
N HIS A 182 -9.76 -20.70 8.67
CA HIS A 182 -9.12 -20.03 7.56
C HIS A 182 -7.60 -20.10 7.68
N ARG A 183 -6.92 -20.09 6.54
CA ARG A 183 -5.47 -19.89 6.43
C ARG A 183 -5.21 -18.85 5.35
N LEU A 184 -4.37 -17.88 5.68
CA LEU A 184 -3.92 -16.86 4.75
C LEU A 184 -2.41 -16.90 4.64
N THR A 185 -1.89 -16.91 3.42
CA THR A 185 -0.47 -16.70 3.15
C THR A 185 -0.08 -15.31 3.62
N ALA A 186 0.92 -15.25 4.49
CA ALA A 186 1.41 -14.02 5.09
C ALA A 186 2.74 -13.60 4.43
N PHE A 187 2.95 -12.31 4.35
CA PHE A 187 4.18 -11.68 3.90
C PHE A 187 4.86 -10.96 5.07
N ASN A 188 6.11 -10.54 4.88
CA ASN A 188 6.79 -9.69 5.85
C ASN A 188 6.04 -8.36 5.98
N GLY A 189 5.68 -7.98 7.21
CA GLY A 189 5.00 -6.76 7.54
C GLY A 189 5.95 -5.60 7.85
N ARG A 190 5.39 -4.52 8.38
CA ARG A 190 6.17 -3.36 8.82
C ARG A 190 6.73 -3.60 10.22
N GLY A 191 8.02 -3.65 10.32
CA GLY A 191 8.75 -3.87 11.58
C GLY A 191 9.26 -5.30 11.76
N PRO A 192 10.15 -5.51 12.72
CA PRO A 192 10.80 -6.81 12.94
C PRO A 192 9.80 -7.92 13.26
N GLY A 193 9.78 -8.97 12.44
CA GLY A 193 8.91 -10.14 12.62
C GLY A 193 7.42 -9.90 12.41
N ALA A 194 6.99 -8.67 12.14
CA ALA A 194 5.59 -8.39 11.82
C ALA A 194 5.17 -9.04 10.51
N LEU A 195 3.90 -9.36 10.40
CA LEU A 195 3.31 -9.98 9.22
C LEU A 195 2.34 -9.03 8.53
N MET A 196 2.15 -9.23 7.24
CA MET A 196 1.12 -8.58 6.44
C MET A 196 0.34 -9.65 5.68
N VAL A 197 -0.97 -9.54 5.64
CA VAL A 197 -1.83 -10.31 4.76
C VAL A 197 -2.57 -9.41 3.80
N LEU A 198 -2.70 -9.85 2.56
CA LEU A 198 -3.59 -9.30 1.55
C LEU A 198 -4.73 -10.29 1.39
N PHE A 199 -5.97 -9.84 1.37
CA PHE A 199 -7.11 -10.74 1.28
C PHE A 199 -8.31 -10.10 0.59
N THR A 200 -9.19 -10.96 0.08
CA THR A 200 -10.57 -10.65 -0.29
C THR A 200 -11.52 -11.46 0.55
N ASP A 201 -12.76 -11.03 0.62
CA ASP A 201 -13.84 -11.68 1.34
C ASP A 201 -15.19 -11.44 0.63
N ARG A 202 -16.32 -11.84 1.23
CA ARG A 202 -17.64 -11.65 0.61
C ARG A 202 -18.11 -10.19 0.54
N THR A 203 -17.45 -9.27 1.22
CA THR A 203 -17.75 -7.83 1.12
C THR A 203 -17.02 -7.17 -0.06
N SER A 204 -15.99 -7.82 -0.61
CA SER A 204 -15.16 -7.29 -1.70
C SER A 204 -15.97 -7.05 -2.96
N GLY A 205 -15.96 -5.82 -3.48
CA GLY A 205 -16.77 -5.37 -4.63
C GLY A 205 -18.22 -5.05 -4.29
N VAL A 206 -18.63 -5.20 -3.03
CA VAL A 206 -20.00 -4.87 -2.56
C VAL A 206 -19.94 -3.65 -1.62
N THR A 207 -19.23 -3.74 -0.52
CA THR A 207 -19.07 -2.67 0.47
C THR A 207 -17.62 -2.31 0.74
N THR A 208 -16.68 -3.20 0.40
CA THR A 208 -15.25 -2.97 0.48
C THR A 208 -14.62 -3.03 -0.90
N TYR A 209 -13.42 -2.49 -1.07
CA TYR A 209 -12.75 -2.41 -2.36
C TYR A 209 -12.55 -3.81 -2.97
N ALA A 210 -12.86 -3.92 -4.27
CA ALA A 210 -12.97 -5.22 -4.96
C ALA A 210 -11.64 -5.99 -5.03
N ALA A 211 -10.51 -5.28 -5.24
CA ALA A 211 -9.25 -5.94 -5.50
C ALA A 211 -8.67 -6.59 -4.24
N ASN A 212 -8.66 -5.89 -3.11
CA ASN A 212 -8.18 -6.40 -1.83
C ASN A 212 -8.30 -5.40 -0.68
N ARG A 213 -8.04 -5.90 0.51
CA ARG A 213 -7.63 -5.12 1.69
C ARG A 213 -6.34 -5.71 2.26
N SER A 214 -5.58 -4.88 2.96
CA SER A 214 -4.36 -5.30 3.67
C SER A 214 -4.55 -5.25 5.17
N LEU A 215 -3.92 -6.16 5.89
CA LEU A 215 -3.90 -6.19 7.34
C LEU A 215 -2.48 -6.41 7.84
N GLN A 216 -2.02 -5.52 8.73
CA GLN A 216 -0.77 -5.69 9.46
C GLN A 216 -1.04 -6.47 10.74
N ILE A 217 -0.21 -7.45 11.02
CA ILE A 217 -0.28 -8.32 12.19
C ILE A 217 1.05 -8.18 12.93
N ALA A 218 0.99 -7.94 14.24
CA ALA A 218 2.19 -7.87 15.06
C ALA A 218 2.97 -9.20 15.01
N ALA A 219 4.26 -9.14 15.32
CA ALA A 219 5.09 -10.33 15.38
C ALA A 219 4.45 -11.41 16.27
N PRO A 220 4.46 -12.70 15.83
CA PRO A 220 4.00 -13.81 16.66
C PRO A 220 4.76 -13.84 18.01
N ASP A 221 4.09 -14.23 19.05
CA ASP A 221 4.76 -14.51 20.32
C ASP A 221 5.60 -15.81 20.27
N ALA A 222 6.26 -16.16 21.37
CA ALA A 222 7.11 -17.35 21.46
C ALA A 222 6.35 -18.68 21.22
N SER A 223 5.02 -18.69 21.35
CA SER A 223 4.16 -19.85 21.06
C SER A 223 3.64 -19.89 19.62
N GLY A 224 3.91 -18.82 18.86
CA GLY A 224 3.37 -18.58 17.52
C GLY A 224 1.97 -17.98 17.54
N ALA A 225 1.45 -17.54 18.69
CA ALA A 225 0.15 -16.88 18.74
C ALA A 225 0.22 -15.47 18.13
N VAL A 226 -0.85 -15.10 17.43
CA VAL A 226 -1.04 -13.77 16.82
C VAL A 226 -2.43 -13.25 17.11
N THR A 227 -2.57 -11.94 17.13
CA THR A 227 -3.87 -11.25 17.17
C THR A 227 -4.16 -10.66 15.79
N ILE A 228 -5.30 -10.98 15.22
CA ILE A 228 -5.77 -10.53 13.93
C ILE A 228 -6.92 -9.56 14.16
N ASP A 229 -6.67 -8.25 13.99
CA ASP A 229 -7.67 -7.21 14.19
C ASP A 229 -8.22 -6.74 12.83
N PHE A 230 -9.31 -7.34 12.37
CA PHE A 230 -9.94 -6.98 11.10
C PHE A 230 -10.51 -5.56 11.10
N ASN A 231 -10.71 -4.90 12.24
CA ASN A 231 -11.07 -3.49 12.28
C ASN A 231 -9.99 -2.61 11.66
N ARG A 232 -8.75 -3.11 11.58
CA ARG A 232 -7.61 -2.45 10.93
C ARG A 232 -7.34 -2.96 9.51
N ALA A 233 -8.28 -3.70 8.93
CA ALA A 233 -8.19 -4.05 7.51
C ALA A 233 -8.37 -2.80 6.66
N GLY A 234 -7.32 -2.41 5.95
CA GLY A 234 -7.27 -1.13 5.25
C GLY A 234 -7.08 -1.26 3.75
N ASN A 235 -7.55 -0.26 3.04
CA ASN A 235 -7.34 -0.11 1.61
C ASN A 235 -5.87 0.14 1.29
N LEU A 236 -5.44 -0.39 0.15
CA LEU A 236 -4.18 -0.04 -0.50
C LEU A 236 -4.39 1.18 -1.41
N PRO A 237 -3.33 1.87 -1.85
CA PRO A 237 -3.43 3.05 -2.70
C PRO A 237 -4.27 2.87 -3.97
N CYS A 238 -4.28 1.67 -4.58
CA CYS A 238 -5.09 1.36 -5.75
C CYS A 238 -6.61 1.46 -5.52
N ALA A 239 -7.06 1.48 -4.27
CA ALA A 239 -8.45 1.77 -3.97
C ALA A 239 -8.83 3.23 -4.22
N TYR A 240 -7.87 4.14 -4.31
CA TYR A 240 -8.09 5.58 -4.48
C TYR A 240 -7.68 6.07 -5.87
N THR A 241 -6.63 5.50 -6.46
CA THR A 241 -6.06 5.92 -7.74
C THR A 241 -5.61 4.73 -8.59
N ASP A 242 -5.73 4.84 -9.91
CA ASP A 242 -5.21 3.87 -10.87
C ASP A 242 -3.69 4.02 -11.10
N LEU A 243 -3.08 5.06 -10.52
CA LEU A 243 -1.65 5.35 -10.61
C LEU A 243 -0.80 4.58 -9.58
N ALA A 244 -1.36 3.54 -8.97
CA ALA A 244 -0.71 2.71 -7.97
C ALA A 244 -0.53 1.27 -8.47
N THR A 245 0.64 0.70 -8.20
CA THR A 245 1.05 -0.65 -8.62
C THR A 245 0.86 -1.68 -7.49
N CYS A 246 -0.25 -1.59 -6.74
CA CYS A 246 -0.46 -2.41 -5.56
C CYS A 246 -0.53 -3.91 -5.89
N PRO A 247 0.04 -4.78 -5.03
CA PRO A 247 -0.10 -6.22 -5.19
C PRO A 247 -1.55 -6.67 -4.95
N LEU A 248 -1.98 -7.67 -5.70
CA LEU A 248 -3.22 -8.41 -5.45
C LEU A 248 -2.96 -9.53 -4.42
N PRO A 249 -3.99 -10.04 -3.74
CA PRO A 249 -3.82 -11.17 -2.83
C PRO A 249 -3.51 -12.45 -3.61
N PRO A 250 -2.78 -13.41 -3.01
CA PRO A 250 -2.74 -14.77 -3.50
C PRO A 250 -4.16 -15.34 -3.62
N THR A 251 -4.40 -16.23 -4.58
CA THR A 251 -5.74 -16.78 -4.84
C THR A 251 -6.36 -17.50 -3.64
N GLU A 252 -5.53 -18.12 -2.81
CA GLU A 252 -5.96 -18.77 -1.57
C GLU A 252 -6.33 -17.79 -0.45
N ASN A 253 -5.91 -16.53 -0.54
CA ASN A 253 -6.22 -15.50 0.45
C ASN A 253 -7.62 -14.91 0.25
N ARG A 254 -8.59 -15.78 0.02
CA ARG A 254 -10.00 -15.44 -0.14
C ARG A 254 -10.82 -16.03 1.01
N LEU A 255 -11.32 -15.17 1.88
CA LEU A 255 -12.22 -15.58 2.96
C LEU A 255 -13.62 -15.87 2.40
N THR A 256 -14.22 -16.97 2.87
CA THR A 256 -15.57 -17.39 2.46
C THR A 256 -16.68 -16.75 3.28
N VAL A 257 -16.34 -15.88 4.22
CA VAL A 257 -17.23 -15.12 5.10
C VAL A 257 -17.21 -13.63 4.72
N ALA A 258 -18.20 -12.87 5.18
CA ALA A 258 -18.24 -11.42 5.02
C ALA A 258 -17.54 -10.76 6.22
N VAL A 259 -16.42 -10.08 5.98
CA VAL A 259 -15.70 -9.34 7.03
C VAL A 259 -16.19 -7.89 7.02
N GLU A 260 -17.27 -7.63 7.75
CA GLU A 260 -17.89 -6.31 7.90
C GLU A 260 -17.14 -5.47 8.95
N ALA A 261 -15.83 -5.31 8.75
CA ALA A 261 -14.92 -4.55 9.58
C ALA A 261 -13.87 -3.85 8.72
N GLY A 262 -13.21 -2.82 9.25
CA GLY A 262 -12.18 -2.06 8.57
C GLY A 262 -12.71 -1.09 7.51
N GLU A 263 -11.85 -0.70 6.58
CA GLU A 263 -12.16 0.30 5.56
C GLU A 263 -13.09 -0.25 4.47
N ARG A 264 -13.95 0.63 3.97
CA ARG A 264 -14.90 0.39 2.89
C ARG A 264 -14.41 1.01 1.59
N ILE A 265 -15.21 0.91 0.52
CA ILE A 265 -14.92 1.56 -0.76
C ILE A 265 -14.74 3.06 -0.53
N PRO A 266 -13.63 3.68 -0.98
CA PRO A 266 -13.43 5.12 -0.91
C PRO A 266 -14.54 5.89 -1.62
N LEU A 267 -14.85 7.09 -1.13
CA LEU A 267 -15.92 7.95 -1.70
C LEU A 267 -15.61 8.33 -3.14
N GLU A 268 -14.34 8.52 -3.46
CA GLU A 268 -13.82 8.88 -4.77
C GLU A 268 -14.09 7.79 -5.83
N ARG A 269 -14.25 6.53 -5.40
CA ARG A 269 -14.61 5.39 -6.27
C ARG A 269 -16.10 5.06 -6.27
N GLY A 270 -16.84 5.51 -5.25
CA GLY A 270 -18.28 5.25 -5.11
C GLY A 270 -19.18 6.18 -5.93
N GLY A 271 -18.61 7.21 -6.58
CA GLY A 271 -19.34 8.17 -7.41
C GLY A 271 -19.49 7.80 -8.89
N ALA A 272 -18.99 6.65 -9.32
CA ALA A 272 -19.15 6.12 -10.67
C ALA A 272 -20.26 5.06 -10.69
N GLY A 273 -21.49 5.48 -10.49
CA GLY A 273 -22.70 4.68 -10.60
C GLY A 273 -23.74 5.41 -11.43
#